data_4c4f14800b06025ae5032be7dacfbe34
#
_entry.id   4c4f14800b06025ae5032be7dacfbe34
#
_cell.length_a   1.000
_cell.length_b   1.000
_cell.length_c   1.000
_cell.angle_alpha   90.00
_cell.angle_beta   90.00
_cell.angle_gamma   90.00
#
_symmetry.space_group_name_H-M   'P 1'
#
loop_
_entity.id
_entity.type
_entity.pdbx_description
1 polymer ?
#
loop_
_entity_poly.entity_id
_entity_poly.type
_entity_poly.pdbx_seq_one_letter_code
_entity_poly.pdbx_strand_id
1 'polypeptide(L)'
;MDHIYDVIILGAGPAGLSAGLYAGRSRLDTLIIEKGQAGGQIINTDEIENYPGQIVEGETGVSLVRRMYEQTEQFGAEHVRDTITDVELNGEIKVLTGEKDTYQAKNIIIATGAYARPIGCKGEGQFRGKGVSYCATCDA
;
A
#
# COMPACT_ATOMS: atom_id res chain seq x y z
N MET A 1 -16.78 -18.08 2.01
CA MET A 1 -17.41 -17.39 0.86
C MET A 1 -16.56 -17.68 -0.37
N ASP A 2 -17.20 -18.16 -1.44
CA ASP A 2 -16.49 -18.71 -2.61
C ASP A 2 -16.24 -17.64 -3.69
N HIS A 3 -15.97 -16.39 -3.27
CA HIS A 3 -15.66 -15.33 -4.22
C HIS A 3 -14.21 -15.41 -4.64
N ILE A 4 -13.96 -15.50 -5.95
CA ILE A 4 -12.62 -15.57 -6.53
C ILE A 4 -12.37 -14.30 -7.32
N TYR A 5 -11.50 -13.45 -6.81
CA TYR A 5 -11.08 -12.21 -7.48
C TYR A 5 -10.23 -12.52 -8.72
N ASP A 6 -10.28 -11.67 -9.72
CA ASP A 6 -9.34 -11.75 -10.83
C ASP A 6 -7.92 -11.40 -10.37
N VAL A 7 -7.80 -10.42 -9.47
CA VAL A 7 -6.54 -10.02 -8.86
C VAL A 7 -6.71 -9.54 -7.42
N ILE A 8 -5.84 -10.00 -6.54
CA ILE A 8 -5.67 -9.43 -5.20
C ILE A 8 -4.32 -8.71 -5.14
N ILE A 9 -4.31 -7.51 -4.60
CA ILE A 9 -3.13 -6.68 -4.42
C ILE A 9 -2.82 -6.58 -2.93
N LEU A 10 -1.62 -6.99 -2.53
CA LEU A 10 -1.16 -6.91 -1.14
C LEU A 10 -0.39 -5.62 -0.93
N GLY A 11 -0.97 -4.72 -0.16
CA GLY A 11 -0.44 -3.41 0.19
C GLY A 11 -1.12 -2.27 -0.57
N ALA A 12 -1.52 -1.24 0.17
CA ALA A 12 -2.14 -0.01 -0.34
C ALA A 12 -1.20 1.20 -0.26
N GLY A 13 0.09 0.97 -0.49
CA GLY A 13 1.05 2.04 -0.79
C GLY A 13 0.92 2.52 -2.24
N PRO A 14 1.74 3.48 -2.69
CA PRO A 14 1.67 4.01 -4.06
C PRO A 14 1.72 2.94 -5.15
N ALA A 15 2.53 1.89 -4.96
CA ALA A 15 2.62 0.78 -5.90
C ALA A 15 1.32 -0.02 -5.99
N GLY A 16 0.75 -0.39 -4.84
CA GLY A 16 -0.50 -1.16 -4.80
C GLY A 16 -1.69 -0.35 -5.32
N LEU A 17 -1.79 0.93 -4.95
CA LEU A 17 -2.84 1.82 -5.45
C LEU A 17 -2.73 2.04 -6.96
N SER A 18 -1.50 2.19 -7.48
CA SER A 18 -1.29 2.29 -8.94
C SER A 18 -1.71 1.00 -9.66
N ALA A 19 -1.36 -0.16 -9.12
CA ALA A 19 -1.79 -1.44 -9.67
C ALA A 19 -3.32 -1.59 -9.62
N GLY A 20 -3.94 -1.22 -8.50
CA GLY A 20 -5.40 -1.26 -8.31
C GLY A 20 -6.15 -0.36 -9.27
N LEU A 21 -5.63 0.85 -9.51
CA LEU A 21 -6.19 1.76 -10.50
C LEU A 21 -6.25 1.12 -11.89
N TYR A 22 -5.14 0.53 -12.33
CA TYR A 22 -5.09 -0.09 -13.67
C TYR A 22 -5.88 -1.39 -13.75
N ALA A 23 -5.90 -2.20 -12.71
CA ALA A 23 -6.73 -3.40 -12.63
C ALA A 23 -8.23 -3.03 -12.73
N GLY A 24 -8.68 -2.06 -11.95
CA GLY A 24 -10.06 -1.55 -12.01
C GLY A 24 -10.41 -0.95 -13.37
N ARG A 25 -9.53 -0.15 -13.98
CA ARG A 25 -9.72 0.37 -15.34
C ARG A 25 -9.84 -0.74 -16.39
N SER A 26 -9.16 -1.84 -16.17
CA SER A 26 -9.27 -3.05 -17.01
C SER A 26 -10.51 -3.89 -16.72
N ARG A 27 -11.36 -3.43 -15.79
CA ARG A 27 -12.58 -4.12 -15.34
C ARG A 27 -12.30 -5.51 -14.76
N LEU A 28 -11.15 -5.68 -14.15
CA LEU A 28 -10.86 -6.86 -13.36
C LEU A 28 -11.52 -6.74 -11.99
N ASP A 29 -12.05 -7.84 -11.52
CA ASP A 29 -12.56 -7.97 -10.16
C ASP A 29 -11.36 -7.91 -9.21
N THR A 30 -11.21 -6.77 -8.51
CA THR A 30 -9.97 -6.38 -7.85
C THR A 30 -10.18 -6.11 -6.37
N LEU A 31 -9.38 -6.75 -5.52
CA LEU A 31 -9.29 -6.50 -4.09
C LEU A 31 -7.90 -5.96 -3.72
N ILE A 32 -7.86 -4.89 -2.96
CA ILE A 32 -6.64 -4.37 -2.33
C ILE A 32 -6.70 -4.66 -0.83
N ILE A 33 -5.71 -5.39 -0.31
CA ILE A 33 -5.64 -5.72 1.12
C ILE A 33 -4.49 -4.95 1.76
N GLU A 34 -4.79 -4.19 2.82
CA GLU A 34 -3.81 -3.42 3.59
C GLU A 34 -3.96 -3.75 5.08
N LYS A 35 -2.84 -4.02 5.76
CA LYS A 35 -2.87 -4.33 7.19
C LYS A 35 -3.13 -3.11 8.09
N GLY A 36 -2.68 -1.94 7.64
CA GLY A 36 -2.71 -0.70 8.39
C GLY A 36 -3.54 0.39 7.74
N GLN A 37 -2.96 1.56 7.71
CA GLN A 37 -3.47 2.71 6.97
C GLN A 37 -2.91 2.68 5.55
N ALA A 38 -3.76 2.95 4.56
CA ALA A 38 -3.30 3.09 3.18
C ALA A 38 -2.29 4.23 3.04
N GLY A 39 -1.31 4.03 2.14
CA GLY A 39 -0.32 5.03 1.79
C GLY A 39 1.12 4.61 1.97
N GLY A 40 1.40 3.60 2.79
CA GLY A 40 2.77 3.15 3.02
C GLY A 40 3.66 4.24 3.62
N GLN A 41 4.91 4.32 3.19
CA GLN A 41 5.90 5.27 3.76
C GLN A 41 5.59 6.74 3.43
N ILE A 42 4.92 7.01 2.31
CA ILE A 42 4.70 8.39 1.85
C ILE A 42 3.79 9.21 2.77
N ILE A 43 2.92 8.57 3.55
CA ILE A 43 2.05 9.28 4.51
C ILE A 43 2.82 9.95 5.66
N ASN A 44 4.09 9.60 5.84
CA ASN A 44 4.96 10.22 6.84
C ASN A 44 5.62 11.52 6.34
N THR A 45 5.38 11.91 5.08
CA THR A 45 5.96 13.08 4.45
C THR A 45 4.98 14.25 4.55
N ASP A 46 5.40 15.32 5.21
CA ASP A 46 4.57 16.50 5.44
C ASP A 46 4.38 17.32 4.16
N GLU A 47 5.37 17.35 3.28
CA GLU A 47 5.33 18.09 2.02
C GLU A 47 5.90 17.26 0.88
N ILE A 48 5.15 17.16 -0.23
CA ILE A 48 5.56 16.45 -1.44
C ILE A 48 5.87 17.48 -2.53
N GLU A 49 7.13 17.50 -2.97
CA GLU A 49 7.59 18.42 -4.02
C GLU A 49 8.11 17.69 -5.27
N ASN A 50 8.36 16.39 -5.15
CA ASN A 50 9.09 15.59 -6.13
C ASN A 50 8.26 14.53 -6.84
N TYR A 51 6.94 14.61 -6.76
CA TYR A 51 6.04 13.70 -7.46
C TYR A 51 5.37 14.42 -8.66
N PRO A 52 5.72 14.06 -9.91
CA PRO A 52 5.08 14.66 -11.08
C PRO A 52 3.57 14.39 -11.10
N GLY A 53 2.77 15.44 -11.24
CA GLY A 53 1.31 15.34 -11.19
C GLY A 53 0.69 15.59 -9.81
N GLN A 54 1.49 15.95 -8.81
CA GLN A 54 0.99 16.50 -7.55
C GLN A 54 0.35 17.89 -7.76
N ILE A 55 -0.41 18.35 -6.78
CA ILE A 55 -0.83 19.76 -6.72
C ILE A 55 0.39 20.62 -6.35
N VAL A 56 0.48 21.81 -6.94
CA VAL A 56 1.71 22.63 -6.85
C VAL A 56 1.96 23.17 -5.44
N GLU A 57 0.91 23.43 -4.67
CA GLU A 57 1.02 23.98 -3.32
C GLU A 57 0.27 23.12 -2.31
N GLY A 58 0.91 22.81 -1.19
CA GLY A 58 0.30 22.14 -0.05
C GLY A 58 0.02 20.65 -0.25
N GLU A 59 0.69 19.99 -1.18
CA GLU A 59 0.60 18.54 -1.29
C GLU A 59 1.32 17.85 -0.15
N THR A 60 0.60 17.02 0.58
CA THR A 60 1.15 16.16 1.63
C THR A 60 1.12 14.70 1.19
N GLY A 61 1.90 13.85 1.84
CA GLY A 61 1.81 12.41 1.58
C GLY A 61 0.40 11.86 1.81
N VAL A 62 -0.29 12.39 2.81
CA VAL A 62 -1.68 12.01 3.13
C VAL A 62 -2.65 12.44 2.03
N SER A 63 -2.56 13.69 1.55
CA SER A 63 -3.45 14.20 0.50
C SER A 63 -3.24 13.49 -0.84
N LEU A 64 -1.99 13.23 -1.19
CA LEU A 64 -1.65 12.48 -2.41
C LEU A 64 -2.22 11.06 -2.37
N VAL A 65 -1.98 10.33 -1.28
CA VAL A 65 -2.48 8.96 -1.11
C VAL A 65 -4.00 8.91 -1.13
N ARG A 66 -4.66 9.87 -0.49
CA ARG A 66 -6.12 9.95 -0.50
C ARG A 66 -6.66 10.03 -1.93
N ARG A 67 -6.08 10.87 -2.77
CA ARG A 67 -6.48 10.97 -4.19
C ARG A 67 -6.21 9.67 -4.96
N MET A 68 -5.06 9.03 -4.71
CA MET A 68 -4.77 7.73 -5.33
C MET A 68 -5.77 6.66 -4.89
N TYR A 69 -6.14 6.63 -3.63
CA TYR A 69 -7.14 5.71 -3.07
C TYR A 69 -8.52 5.92 -3.70
N GLU A 70 -9.00 7.17 -3.71
CA GLU A 70 -10.28 7.55 -4.31
C GLU A 70 -10.34 7.18 -5.81
N GLN A 71 -9.23 7.29 -6.53
CA GLN A 71 -9.15 6.84 -7.92
C GLN A 71 -9.37 5.33 -8.06
N THR A 72 -8.83 4.50 -7.16
CA THR A 72 -9.05 3.04 -7.23
C THR A 72 -10.50 2.68 -6.97
N GLU A 73 -11.15 3.32 -6.00
CA GLU A 73 -12.57 3.13 -5.70
C GLU A 73 -13.46 3.56 -6.88
N GLN A 74 -13.14 4.68 -7.53
CA GLN A 74 -13.88 5.16 -8.70
C GLN A 74 -13.93 4.13 -9.83
N PHE A 75 -12.91 3.29 -9.96
CA PHE A 75 -12.85 2.23 -10.96
C PHE A 75 -13.22 0.84 -10.40
N GLY A 76 -13.81 0.78 -9.22
CA GLY A 76 -14.41 -0.42 -8.67
C GLY A 76 -13.47 -1.38 -7.97
N ALA A 77 -12.25 -0.96 -7.62
CA ALA A 77 -11.41 -1.78 -6.76
C ALA A 77 -11.96 -1.77 -5.32
N GLU A 78 -12.11 -2.94 -4.74
CA GLU A 78 -12.50 -3.11 -3.35
C GLU A 78 -11.29 -2.98 -2.42
N HIS A 79 -11.52 -2.48 -1.22
CA HIS A 79 -10.50 -2.32 -0.19
C HIS A 79 -10.88 -3.04 1.10
N VAL A 80 -9.94 -3.82 1.62
CA VAL A 80 -10.11 -4.51 2.89
C VAL A 80 -8.91 -4.24 3.78
N ARG A 81 -9.19 -4.03 5.07
CA ARG A 81 -8.15 -3.96 6.10
C ARG A 81 -8.03 -5.30 6.81
N ASP A 82 -6.96 -6.03 6.47
CA ASP A 82 -6.62 -7.30 7.09
C ASP A 82 -5.11 -7.53 7.06
N THR A 83 -4.62 -8.37 7.98
CA THR A 83 -3.22 -8.81 8.03
C THR A 83 -3.13 -10.20 7.46
N ILE A 84 -2.50 -10.35 6.30
CA ILE A 84 -2.27 -11.67 5.71
C ILE A 84 -1.15 -12.38 6.46
N THR A 85 -1.45 -13.57 6.96
CA THR A 85 -0.56 -14.39 7.79
C THR A 85 0.01 -15.58 7.05
N ASP A 86 -0.68 -16.05 6.01
CA ASP A 86 -0.23 -17.17 5.18
C ASP A 86 -0.68 -17.02 3.74
N VAL A 87 0.06 -17.61 2.80
CA VAL A 87 -0.24 -17.56 1.38
C VAL A 87 0.03 -18.92 0.71
N GLU A 88 -0.94 -19.43 -0.02
CA GLU A 88 -0.77 -20.55 -0.94
C GLU A 88 -0.81 -20.03 -2.37
N LEU A 89 0.36 -19.95 -3.01
CA LEU A 89 0.52 -19.34 -4.34
C LEU A 89 0.61 -20.38 -5.46
N ASN A 90 0.65 -21.68 -5.12
CA ASN A 90 0.66 -22.74 -6.10
C ASN A 90 -0.75 -23.02 -6.63
N GLY A 91 -0.83 -23.50 -7.84
CA GLY A 91 -2.12 -23.83 -8.46
C GLY A 91 -2.76 -22.66 -9.22
N GLU A 92 -3.92 -22.93 -9.77
CA GLU A 92 -4.68 -21.96 -10.56
C GLU A 92 -5.27 -20.86 -9.70
N ILE A 93 -5.85 -21.23 -8.57
CA ILE A 93 -6.40 -20.29 -7.58
C ILE A 93 -5.40 -20.14 -6.43
N LYS A 94 -5.05 -18.90 -6.12
CA LYS A 94 -4.21 -18.51 -4.99
C LYS A 94 -5.07 -18.26 -3.78
N VAL A 95 -4.61 -18.67 -2.61
CA VAL A 95 -5.32 -18.48 -1.34
C VAL A 95 -4.48 -17.63 -0.40
N LEU A 96 -5.11 -16.64 0.20
CA LEU A 96 -4.51 -15.73 1.16
C LEU A 96 -5.28 -15.86 2.48
N THR A 97 -4.61 -16.27 3.53
CA THR A 97 -5.21 -16.39 4.86
C THR A 97 -4.90 -15.13 5.67
N GLY A 98 -5.91 -14.39 6.02
CA GLY A 98 -5.82 -13.22 6.90
C GLY A 98 -6.20 -13.56 8.33
N GLU A 99 -6.00 -12.58 9.22
CA GLU A 99 -6.46 -12.66 10.62
C GLU A 99 -7.99 -12.65 10.72
N LYS A 100 -8.68 -12.06 9.74
CA LYS A 100 -10.13 -11.88 9.74
C LYS A 100 -10.85 -12.81 8.78
N ASP A 101 -10.30 -13.03 7.59
CA ASP A 101 -10.95 -13.81 6.54
C ASP A 101 -9.93 -14.52 5.64
N THR A 102 -10.43 -15.37 4.75
CA THR A 102 -9.65 -16.04 3.71
C THR A 102 -10.09 -15.56 2.36
N TYR A 103 -9.14 -15.18 1.52
CA TYR A 103 -9.35 -14.58 0.21
C TYR A 103 -8.81 -15.46 -0.90
N GLN A 104 -9.49 -15.49 -2.03
CA GLN A 104 -9.09 -16.29 -3.19
C GLN A 104 -8.97 -15.42 -4.44
N ALA A 105 -7.94 -15.66 -5.24
CA ALA A 105 -7.75 -14.96 -6.51
C ALA A 105 -7.05 -15.81 -7.56
N LYS A 106 -7.25 -15.46 -8.82
CA LYS A 106 -6.50 -16.01 -9.95
C LYS A 106 -5.06 -15.48 -9.98
N ASN A 107 -4.87 -14.22 -9.61
CA ASN A 107 -3.59 -13.52 -9.65
C ASN A 107 -3.34 -12.73 -8.38
N ILE A 108 -2.08 -12.61 -7.98
CA ILE A 108 -1.65 -11.81 -6.84
C ILE A 108 -0.58 -10.81 -7.28
N ILE A 109 -0.72 -9.56 -6.85
CA ILE A 109 0.32 -8.53 -6.96
C ILE A 109 0.85 -8.25 -5.55
N ILE A 110 2.14 -8.46 -5.34
CA ILE A 110 2.80 -8.19 -4.06
C ILE A 110 3.37 -6.78 -4.09
N ALA A 111 2.78 -5.87 -3.32
CA ALA A 111 3.14 -4.45 -3.23
C ALA A 111 3.32 -4.02 -1.75
N THR A 112 3.92 -4.89 -0.94
CA THR A 112 3.98 -4.78 0.52
C THR A 112 4.95 -3.72 1.03
N GLY A 113 5.76 -3.12 0.15
CA GLY A 113 6.69 -2.05 0.50
C GLY A 113 7.87 -2.51 1.33
N ALA A 114 8.47 -1.57 2.05
CA ALA A 114 9.62 -1.80 2.91
C ALA A 114 9.56 -0.91 4.16
N TYR A 115 10.31 -1.31 5.19
CA TYR A 115 10.52 -0.51 6.38
C TYR A 115 12.01 -0.25 6.57
N ALA A 116 12.32 0.93 7.13
CA ALA A 116 13.66 1.19 7.61
C ALA A 116 14.02 0.19 8.71
N ARG A 117 15.19 -0.41 8.60
CA ARG A 117 15.71 -1.34 9.62
C ARG A 117 16.39 -0.54 10.72
N PRO A 118 15.88 -0.53 11.97
CA PRO A 118 16.53 0.17 13.05
C PRO A 118 17.91 -0.41 13.36
N ILE A 119 18.84 0.44 13.73
CA ILE A 119 20.20 0.05 14.16
C ILE A 119 20.17 -0.51 15.58
N GLY A 120 19.19 -0.05 16.39
CA GLY A 120 19.04 -0.44 17.80
C GLY A 120 19.96 0.30 18.76
N CYS A 121 20.54 1.43 18.34
CA CYS A 121 21.39 2.23 19.22
C CYS A 121 20.56 3.06 20.22
N LYS A 122 21.20 3.42 21.33
CA LYS A 122 20.58 4.24 22.37
C LYS A 122 20.18 5.61 21.80
N GLY A 123 18.93 6.01 22.01
CA GLY A 123 18.38 7.29 21.55
C GLY A 123 17.81 7.28 20.15
N GLU A 124 17.96 6.21 19.36
CA GLU A 124 17.48 6.14 17.98
C GLU A 124 16.00 6.53 17.84
N GLY A 125 15.12 5.93 18.63
CA GLY A 125 13.69 6.26 18.60
C GLY A 125 13.38 7.67 19.08
N GLN A 126 14.15 8.19 20.06
CA GLN A 126 13.98 9.53 20.63
C GLN A 126 14.35 10.63 19.63
N PHE A 127 15.38 10.37 18.80
CA PHE A 127 15.92 11.36 17.87
C PHE A 127 15.46 11.13 16.41
N ARG A 128 14.56 10.19 16.18
CA ARG A 128 13.96 9.99 14.86
C ARG A 128 13.21 11.25 14.40
N GLY A 129 13.58 11.77 13.22
CA GLY A 129 13.10 13.07 12.72
C GLY A 129 13.70 14.30 13.46
N LYS A 130 14.67 14.07 14.37
CA LYS A 130 15.34 15.13 15.14
C LYS A 130 16.85 14.88 15.20
N GLY A 131 17.45 14.45 14.07
CA GLY A 131 18.87 14.12 13.95
C GLY A 131 19.16 12.66 13.59
N VAL A 132 18.18 11.77 13.70
CA VAL A 132 18.24 10.40 13.14
C VAL A 132 17.24 10.29 12.00
N SER A 133 17.75 10.06 10.79
CA SER A 133 16.98 9.85 9.59
C SER A 133 17.27 8.50 8.95
N TYR A 134 16.30 7.92 8.28
CA TYR A 134 16.43 6.70 7.48
C TYR A 134 16.35 6.98 5.97
N CYS A 135 16.12 8.22 5.57
CA CYS A 135 16.04 8.63 4.18
C CYS A 135 16.90 9.87 3.94
N ALA A 136 18.10 9.67 3.41
CA ALA A 136 19.00 10.80 3.14
C ALA A 136 18.44 11.80 2.13
N THR A 137 17.58 11.35 1.22
CA THR A 137 16.99 12.20 0.18
C THR A 137 15.72 12.93 0.65
N CYS A 138 15.05 12.39 1.70
CA CYS A 138 13.81 12.96 2.20
C CYS A 138 14.05 14.00 3.29
N ASP A 139 15.16 13.87 4.04
CA ASP A 139 15.46 14.64 5.23
C ASP A 139 16.78 15.45 5.09
N ALA A 140 17.29 15.60 3.87
CA ALA A 140 18.51 16.36 3.56
C ALA A 140 18.25 17.86 3.44
#